data_c0b96ca55398e3b68ccbf8fca8c7bc36
#
_entry.id   c0b96ca55398e3b68ccbf8fca8c7bc36
#
_cell.length_a   1.000
_cell.length_b   1.000
_cell.length_c   1.000
_cell.angle_alpha   90.00
_cell.angle_beta   90.00
_cell.angle_gamma   90.00
#
_symmetry.space_group_name_H-M   'P 1'
#
loop_
_entity.id
_entity.type
_entity.pdbx_description
1 polymer ?
#
loop_
_entity_poly.entity_id
_entity_poly.type
_entity_poly.pdbx_seq_one_letter_code
_entity_poly.pdbx_strand_id
1 'polypeptide(L)'
;MEKKAKIIATLGPAIYSDTKLKQLVNLGVDAFRINFSHNTDGIKKIITKIRKIERSANKKIALIADLQGVKLRVGKIKEDNQQIKYNQKYTFDTKKEIGDHSRINFPYPKILKKLKKGNKILIDDGKFTFVITKKKGLAA
;
A
#
# COMPACT_ATOMS: atom_id res chain seq x y z
N MET A 1 23.03 27.85 6.35
CA MET A 1 23.57 26.46 6.25
C MET A 1 22.72 25.70 5.23
N GLU A 2 23.31 25.15 4.22
CA GLU A 2 22.57 24.39 3.20
C GLU A 2 22.06 23.08 3.80
N LYS A 3 20.76 22.78 3.57
CA LYS A 3 20.10 21.62 4.14
C LYS A 3 20.56 20.35 3.42
N LYS A 4 21.25 19.46 4.13
CA LYS A 4 21.81 18.20 3.58
C LYS A 4 20.77 17.11 3.32
N ALA A 5 19.59 17.16 3.98
CA ALA A 5 18.52 16.17 3.82
C ALA A 5 17.26 16.81 3.21
N LYS A 6 16.52 16.06 2.38
CA LYS A 6 15.23 16.47 1.86
C LYS A 6 14.11 15.88 2.71
N ILE A 7 13.10 16.68 3.03
CA ILE A 7 11.94 16.26 3.80
C ILE A 7 10.76 16.01 2.86
N ILE A 8 10.23 14.81 2.89
CA ILE A 8 9.03 14.43 2.13
C ILE A 8 7.87 14.25 3.11
N ALA A 9 6.80 15.02 2.94
CA ALA A 9 5.59 14.90 3.73
C ALA A 9 4.50 14.18 2.89
N THR A 10 3.91 13.11 3.44
CA THR A 10 2.78 12.46 2.78
C THR A 10 1.50 13.25 3.03
N LEU A 11 0.78 13.60 1.95
CA LEU A 11 -0.50 14.28 2.03
C LEU A 11 -1.58 13.37 2.60
N GLY A 12 -2.26 13.85 3.62
CA GLY A 12 -3.41 13.21 4.24
C GLY A 12 -4.42 14.26 4.73
N PRO A 13 -5.65 13.85 5.09
CA PRO A 13 -6.72 14.78 5.48
C PRO A 13 -6.31 15.78 6.56
N ALA A 14 -5.45 15.37 7.49
CA ALA A 14 -4.97 16.21 8.59
C ALA A 14 -4.18 17.44 8.15
N ILE A 15 -3.66 17.48 6.92
CA ILE A 15 -2.80 18.57 6.43
C ILE A 15 -3.32 19.27 5.16
N TYR A 16 -4.56 19.04 4.76
CA TYR A 16 -5.15 19.61 3.53
C TYR A 16 -5.51 21.10 3.65
N SER A 17 -5.47 21.70 4.85
CA SER A 17 -5.72 23.14 5.01
C SER A 17 -4.55 23.97 4.50
N ASP A 18 -4.85 25.15 3.94
CA ASP A 18 -3.85 26.08 3.42
C ASP A 18 -2.85 26.49 4.52
N THR A 19 -3.34 26.70 5.74
CA THR A 19 -2.51 27.05 6.90
C THR A 19 -1.47 25.97 7.19
N LYS A 20 -1.89 24.70 7.26
CA LYS A 20 -0.98 23.58 7.54
C LYS A 20 0.02 23.33 6.43
N LEU A 21 -0.42 23.42 5.18
CA LEU A 21 0.47 23.30 4.03
C LEU A 21 1.54 24.41 4.06
N LYS A 22 1.17 25.67 4.32
CA LYS A 22 2.11 26.78 4.46
C LYS A 22 3.09 26.56 5.62
N GLN A 23 2.61 26.12 6.79
CA GLN A 23 3.45 25.80 7.94
C GLN A 23 4.51 24.74 7.60
N LEU A 24 4.11 23.65 6.94
CA LEU A 24 5.03 22.59 6.54
C LEU A 24 6.10 23.09 5.56
N VAL A 25 5.73 23.93 4.59
CA VAL A 25 6.68 24.53 3.65
C VAL A 25 7.67 25.45 4.38
N ASN A 26 7.20 26.26 5.33
CA ASN A 26 8.05 27.17 6.15
C ASN A 26 8.98 26.36 7.07
N LEU A 27 8.53 25.23 7.61
CA LEU A 27 9.34 24.29 8.40
C LEU A 27 10.33 23.50 7.57
N GLY A 28 10.34 23.67 6.24
CA GLY A 28 11.36 23.13 5.41
C GLY A 28 11.00 21.87 4.63
N VAL A 29 9.72 21.53 4.49
CA VAL A 29 9.31 20.45 3.57
C VAL A 29 9.72 20.78 2.14
N ASP A 30 10.33 19.82 1.45
CA ASP A 30 10.83 19.95 0.09
C ASP A 30 9.88 19.31 -0.93
N ALA A 31 9.14 18.28 -0.51
CA ALA A 31 8.23 17.54 -1.38
C ALA A 31 6.98 17.06 -0.64
N PHE A 32 5.85 17.04 -1.35
CA PHE A 32 4.66 16.35 -0.90
C PHE A 32 4.43 15.08 -1.71
N ARG A 33 4.21 13.95 -1.01
CA ARG A 33 3.85 12.67 -1.60
C ARG A 33 2.33 12.48 -1.57
N ILE A 34 1.77 12.15 -2.73
CA ILE A 34 0.35 11.80 -2.92
C ILE A 34 0.28 10.28 -3.08
N ASN A 35 -0.38 9.60 -2.13
CA ASN A 35 -0.59 8.16 -2.24
C ASN A 35 -1.91 7.88 -2.97
N PHE A 36 -1.81 7.44 -4.24
CA PHE A 36 -2.96 7.10 -5.08
C PHE A 36 -3.65 5.77 -4.72
N SER A 37 -3.14 5.04 -3.74
CA SER A 37 -3.81 3.86 -3.19
C SER A 37 -4.97 4.20 -2.25
N HIS A 38 -5.11 5.45 -1.84
CA HIS A 38 -6.19 5.97 -1.01
C HIS A 38 -7.12 6.88 -1.84
N ASN A 39 -8.20 7.34 -1.21
CA ASN A 39 -9.11 8.28 -1.85
C ASN A 39 -8.36 9.53 -2.32
N THR A 40 -8.45 9.81 -3.62
CA THR A 40 -7.81 10.96 -4.28
C THR A 40 -8.80 12.07 -4.61
N ASP A 41 -10.02 12.01 -4.07
CA ASP A 41 -11.02 13.06 -4.28
C ASP A 41 -10.48 14.40 -3.79
N GLY A 42 -10.63 15.41 -4.62
CA GLY A 42 -10.13 16.75 -4.31
C GLY A 42 -8.62 16.96 -4.47
N ILE A 43 -7.84 15.95 -4.90
CA ILE A 43 -6.37 16.07 -5.03
C ILE A 43 -5.95 17.20 -5.98
N LYS A 44 -6.71 17.46 -7.06
CA LYS A 44 -6.47 18.60 -7.96
C LYS A 44 -6.52 19.94 -7.22
N LYS A 45 -7.48 20.11 -6.29
CA LYS A 45 -7.60 21.32 -5.47
C LYS A 45 -6.38 21.48 -4.56
N ILE A 46 -5.89 20.38 -3.96
CA ILE A 46 -4.72 20.39 -3.09
C ILE A 46 -3.46 20.72 -3.90
N ILE A 47 -3.28 20.16 -5.07
CA ILE A 47 -2.17 20.50 -5.98
C ILE A 47 -2.19 22.00 -6.30
N THR A 48 -3.36 22.54 -6.63
CA THR A 48 -3.51 23.99 -6.91
C THR A 48 -3.11 24.85 -5.70
N LYS A 49 -3.49 24.44 -4.48
CA LYS A 49 -3.08 25.13 -3.24
C LYS A 49 -1.56 25.09 -3.06
N ILE A 50 -0.93 23.94 -3.23
CA ILE A 50 0.52 23.80 -3.11
C ILE A 50 1.23 24.68 -4.15
N ARG A 51 0.77 24.74 -5.38
CA ARG A 51 1.34 25.60 -6.43
C ARG A 51 1.16 27.10 -6.12
N LYS A 52 0.07 27.50 -5.44
CA LYS A 52 -0.07 28.88 -4.93
C LYS A 52 0.93 29.16 -3.83
N ILE A 53 1.12 28.23 -2.89
CA ILE A 53 2.07 28.37 -1.78
C ILE A 53 3.50 28.44 -2.32
N GLU A 54 3.86 27.59 -3.27
CA GLU A 54 5.16 27.57 -3.95
C GLU A 54 5.52 28.97 -4.51
N ARG A 55 4.54 29.57 -5.21
CA ARG A 55 4.72 30.92 -5.76
C ARG A 55 4.89 31.99 -4.70
N SER A 56 4.04 31.95 -3.65
CA SER A 56 4.09 32.95 -2.57
C SER A 56 5.33 32.84 -1.68
N ALA A 57 5.86 31.61 -1.52
CA ALA A 57 7.07 31.36 -0.72
C ALA A 57 8.37 31.47 -1.53
N ASN A 58 8.28 31.71 -2.84
CA ASN A 58 9.41 31.67 -3.80
C ASN A 58 10.30 30.44 -3.61
N LYS A 59 9.68 29.30 -3.35
CA LYS A 59 10.36 28.04 -3.04
C LYS A 59 9.78 26.91 -3.88
N LYS A 60 10.63 26.21 -4.66
CA LYS A 60 10.20 25.03 -5.42
C LYS A 60 9.82 23.87 -4.51
N ILE A 61 8.65 23.29 -4.75
CA ILE A 61 8.09 22.17 -3.99
C ILE A 61 7.81 21.02 -4.95
N ALA A 62 8.49 19.90 -4.74
CA ALA A 62 8.24 18.71 -5.54
C ALA A 62 6.89 18.06 -5.16
N LEU A 63 6.21 17.48 -6.16
CA LEU A 63 5.05 16.62 -5.94
C LEU A 63 5.39 15.22 -6.42
N ILE A 64 5.26 14.24 -5.54
CA ILE A 64 5.52 12.84 -5.82
C ILE A 64 4.17 12.13 -5.96
N ALA A 65 3.85 11.66 -7.14
CA ALA A 65 2.71 10.79 -7.39
C ALA A 65 3.11 9.34 -7.13
N ASP A 66 2.70 8.79 -5.98
CA ASP A 66 2.89 7.39 -5.66
C ASP A 66 1.71 6.60 -6.22
N LEU A 67 1.91 6.06 -7.43
CA LEU A 67 0.89 5.39 -8.20
C LEU A 67 0.58 4.01 -7.61
N GLN A 68 -0.67 3.59 -7.78
CA GLN A 68 -1.07 2.24 -7.45
C GLN A 68 -0.31 1.24 -8.34
N GLY A 69 0.38 0.28 -7.71
CA GLY A 69 0.85 -0.92 -8.38
C GLY A 69 -0.21 -2.04 -8.33
N VAL A 70 0.09 -3.16 -8.98
CA VAL A 70 -0.68 -4.39 -8.82
C VAL A 70 -0.37 -4.96 -7.44
N LYS A 71 -1.10 -4.54 -6.40
CA LYS A 71 -0.98 -5.09 -5.06
C LYS A 71 -2.02 -6.17 -4.86
N LEU A 72 -1.60 -7.42 -4.91
CA LEU A 72 -2.44 -8.56 -4.58
C LEU A 72 -2.67 -8.58 -3.06
N ARG A 73 -3.91 -8.76 -2.65
CA ARG A 73 -4.27 -8.87 -1.24
C ARG A 73 -5.05 -10.15 -1.00
N VAL A 74 -4.77 -10.81 0.11
CA VAL A 74 -5.61 -11.91 0.62
C VAL A 74 -6.94 -11.35 1.14
N GLY A 75 -7.95 -12.19 1.23
CA GLY A 75 -9.23 -11.84 1.84
C GLY A 75 -9.12 -11.61 3.34
N LYS A 76 -10.24 -11.24 3.96
CA LYS A 76 -10.32 -11.06 5.42
C LYS A 76 -9.96 -12.35 6.15
N ILE A 77 -9.29 -12.23 7.28
CA ILE A 77 -8.96 -13.31 8.22
C ILE A 77 -9.71 -13.05 9.52
N LYS A 78 -10.15 -14.13 10.20
CA LYS A 78 -11.03 -14.07 11.37
C LYS A 78 -10.43 -13.29 12.55
N GLU A 79 -9.10 -13.37 12.71
CA GLU A 79 -8.36 -12.71 13.78
C GLU A 79 -7.28 -11.80 13.19
N ASP A 80 -7.22 -10.55 13.64
CA ASP A 80 -6.28 -9.54 13.12
C ASP A 80 -4.80 -9.91 13.35
N ASN A 81 -4.53 -10.74 14.38
CA ASN A 81 -3.17 -11.15 14.77
C ASN A 81 -2.99 -12.67 14.74
N GLN A 82 -3.45 -13.35 13.69
CA GLN A 82 -3.29 -14.78 13.57
C GLN A 82 -1.81 -15.18 13.44
N GLN A 83 -1.33 -15.99 14.38
CA GLN A 83 0.02 -16.52 14.32
C GLN A 83 0.16 -17.59 13.22
N ILE A 84 1.17 -17.44 12.38
CA ILE A 84 1.57 -18.43 11.37
C ILE A 84 2.71 -19.25 11.96
N LYS A 85 2.52 -20.58 12.07
CA LYS A 85 3.55 -21.50 12.56
C LYS A 85 4.39 -22.06 11.39
N TYR A 86 5.65 -22.31 11.65
CA TYR A 86 6.54 -22.95 10.69
C TYR A 86 6.00 -24.35 10.29
N ASN A 87 6.06 -24.67 8.98
CA ASN A 87 5.49 -25.89 8.39
C ASN A 87 3.97 -26.09 8.55
N GLN A 88 3.23 -25.10 8.99
CA GLN A 88 1.77 -25.16 9.02
C GLN A 88 1.21 -25.20 7.59
N LYS A 89 0.22 -26.07 7.38
CA LYS A 89 -0.45 -26.20 6.08
C LYS A 89 -1.61 -25.20 6.00
N TYR A 90 -1.69 -24.50 4.88
CA TYR A 90 -2.79 -23.58 4.54
C TYR A 90 -3.37 -23.95 3.20
N THR A 91 -4.66 -23.73 3.03
CA THR A 91 -5.33 -23.81 1.73
C THR A 91 -5.59 -22.40 1.21
N PHE A 92 -5.05 -22.08 0.05
CA PHE A 92 -5.37 -20.87 -0.68
C PHE A 92 -6.47 -21.15 -1.71
N ASP A 93 -7.60 -20.48 -1.61
CA ASP A 93 -8.71 -20.68 -2.55
C ASP A 93 -9.43 -19.37 -2.87
N THR A 94 -10.44 -19.44 -3.75
CA THR A 94 -11.21 -18.28 -4.20
C THR A 94 -12.55 -18.11 -3.48
N LYS A 95 -12.84 -18.89 -2.46
CA LYS A 95 -14.10 -18.76 -1.71
C LYS A 95 -14.13 -17.44 -0.96
N LYS A 96 -15.24 -16.72 -1.06
CA LYS A 96 -15.42 -15.39 -0.41
C LYS A 96 -15.65 -15.44 1.11
N GLU A 97 -15.37 -16.56 1.74
CA GLU A 97 -15.48 -16.74 3.18
C GLU A 97 -14.27 -16.12 3.91
N ILE A 98 -14.48 -15.72 5.15
CA ILE A 98 -13.40 -15.23 6.03
C ILE A 98 -12.41 -16.37 6.26
N GLY A 99 -11.12 -16.10 6.03
CA GLY A 99 -10.04 -17.05 6.27
C GLY A 99 -9.81 -17.32 7.76
N ASP A 100 -9.07 -18.39 8.04
CA ASP A 100 -8.74 -18.82 9.42
C ASP A 100 -7.30 -19.39 9.48
N HIS A 101 -6.98 -20.07 10.58
CA HIS A 101 -5.68 -20.73 10.79
C HIS A 101 -5.33 -21.86 9.82
N SER A 102 -6.22 -22.22 8.90
CA SER A 102 -6.02 -23.30 7.92
C SER A 102 -6.29 -22.88 6.49
N ARG A 103 -7.01 -21.78 6.28
CA ARG A 103 -7.48 -21.34 4.99
C ARG A 103 -7.32 -19.84 4.77
N ILE A 104 -6.85 -19.48 3.60
CA ILE A 104 -6.66 -18.08 3.18
C ILE A 104 -7.44 -17.86 1.88
N ASN A 105 -8.40 -16.93 1.91
CA ASN A 105 -9.05 -16.48 0.68
C ASN A 105 -8.05 -15.72 -0.21
N PHE A 106 -7.86 -16.19 -1.43
CA PHE A 106 -7.03 -15.55 -2.44
C PHE A 106 -7.88 -15.26 -3.68
N PRO A 107 -8.49 -14.07 -3.79
CA PRO A 107 -9.55 -13.77 -4.76
C PRO A 107 -9.03 -13.55 -6.20
N TYR A 108 -8.00 -14.29 -6.61
CA TYR A 108 -7.38 -14.16 -7.93
C TYR A 108 -7.34 -15.51 -8.67
N PRO A 109 -8.50 -15.99 -9.22
CA PRO A 109 -8.59 -17.32 -9.84
C PRO A 109 -7.63 -17.47 -11.03
N LYS A 110 -7.39 -16.43 -11.81
CA LYS A 110 -6.46 -16.48 -12.94
C LYS A 110 -5.02 -16.75 -12.50
N ILE A 111 -4.62 -16.24 -11.32
CA ILE A 111 -3.30 -16.49 -10.75
C ILE A 111 -3.24 -17.90 -10.20
N LEU A 112 -4.23 -18.30 -9.36
CA LEU A 112 -4.28 -19.66 -8.81
C LEU A 112 -4.23 -20.74 -9.90
N LYS A 113 -4.91 -20.52 -11.05
CA LYS A 113 -4.84 -21.46 -12.18
C LYS A 113 -3.42 -21.70 -12.69
N LYS A 114 -2.58 -20.67 -12.70
CA LYS A 114 -1.21 -20.72 -13.22
C LYS A 114 -0.20 -21.31 -12.23
N LEU A 115 -0.51 -21.31 -10.93
CA LEU A 115 0.39 -21.84 -9.91
C LEU A 115 0.54 -23.35 -10.03
N LYS A 116 1.75 -23.85 -9.74
CA LYS A 116 2.14 -25.26 -9.78
C LYS A 116 2.77 -25.66 -8.44
N LYS A 117 2.80 -26.97 -8.15
CA LYS A 117 3.59 -27.52 -7.04
C LYS A 117 5.03 -27.00 -7.09
N GLY A 118 5.57 -26.57 -5.97
CA GLY A 118 6.90 -25.96 -5.84
C GLY A 118 6.92 -24.43 -6.02
N ASN A 119 5.86 -23.80 -6.56
CA ASN A 119 5.82 -22.34 -6.60
C ASN A 119 5.74 -21.75 -5.19
N LYS A 120 6.29 -20.54 -5.02
CA LYS A 120 6.26 -19.81 -3.78
C LYS A 120 5.21 -18.69 -3.83
N ILE A 121 4.47 -18.53 -2.74
CA ILE A 121 3.59 -17.39 -2.49
C ILE A 121 4.24 -16.57 -1.36
N LEU A 122 4.55 -15.32 -1.63
CA LEU A 122 5.14 -14.39 -0.67
C LEU A 122 4.02 -13.47 -0.13
N ILE A 123 3.93 -13.34 1.20
CA ILE A 123 2.96 -12.48 1.88
C ILE A 123 3.71 -11.52 2.80
N ASP A 124 3.17 -10.31 2.98
CA ASP A 124 3.73 -9.24 3.80
C ASP A 124 5.18 -8.90 3.36
N ASP A 125 5.29 -8.51 2.07
CA ASP A 125 6.54 -8.14 1.41
C ASP A 125 7.65 -9.21 1.52
N GLY A 126 7.23 -10.49 1.57
CA GLY A 126 8.14 -11.64 1.67
C GLY A 126 8.48 -12.11 3.08
N LYS A 127 7.90 -11.50 4.09
CA LYS A 127 8.07 -11.91 5.49
C LYS A 127 7.58 -13.34 5.75
N PHE A 128 6.52 -13.75 5.04
CA PHE A 128 6.02 -15.11 5.05
C PHE A 128 6.16 -15.72 3.66
N THR A 129 6.75 -16.91 3.60
CA THR A 129 6.90 -17.69 2.37
C THR A 129 6.14 -18.99 2.49
N PHE A 130 5.15 -19.19 1.60
CA PHE A 130 4.42 -20.44 1.45
C PHE A 130 4.91 -21.16 0.21
N VAL A 131 5.09 -22.47 0.30
CA VAL A 131 5.43 -23.33 -0.86
C VAL A 131 4.23 -24.21 -1.19
N ILE A 132 3.81 -24.21 -2.44
CA ILE A 132 2.69 -25.04 -2.88
C ILE A 132 3.12 -26.49 -2.88
N THR A 133 2.54 -27.29 -2.00
CA THR A 133 2.80 -28.73 -1.89
C THR A 133 1.82 -29.56 -2.70
N LYS A 134 0.56 -29.10 -2.83
CA LYS A 134 -0.51 -29.76 -3.56
C LYS A 134 -1.43 -28.75 -4.21
N LYS A 135 -2.00 -29.08 -5.36
CA LYS A 135 -3.01 -28.28 -6.06
C LYS A 135 -4.22 -29.13 -6.42
N LYS A 136 -5.41 -28.59 -6.16
CA LYS A 136 -6.68 -29.22 -6.56
C LYS A 136 -7.61 -28.13 -7.12
N GLY A 137 -7.79 -28.10 -8.44
CA GLY A 137 -8.62 -27.10 -9.11
C GLY A 137 -8.13 -25.66 -8.84
N LEU A 138 -8.98 -24.83 -8.22
CA LEU A 138 -8.70 -23.46 -7.79
C LEU A 138 -8.23 -23.37 -6.32
N ALA A 139 -7.70 -24.44 -5.75
CA ALA A 139 -7.10 -24.46 -4.43
C ALA A 139 -5.62 -24.90 -4.51
N ALA A 140 -4.79 -24.31 -3.72
CA ALA A 140 -3.37 -24.59 -3.65
C ALA A 140 -2.87 -24.62 -2.18
#